data_fc3fc03722b8329d89cf8a3f66f70746
#
_entry.id   fc3fc03722b8329d89cf8a3f66f70746
#
_cell.length_a   1.000
_cell.length_b   1.000
_cell.length_c   1.000
_cell.angle_alpha   90.00
_cell.angle_beta   90.00
_cell.angle_gamma   90.00
#
_symmetry.space_group_name_H-M   'P 1'
#
loop_
_entity.id
_entity.type
_entity.pdbx_description
1 polymer ?
#
loop_
_entity_poly.entity_id
_entity_poly.type
_entity_poly.pdbx_seq_one_letter_code
_entity_poly.pdbx_strand_id
1 'polypeptide(L)'
;MNLFVAGATGATGRVFVPLAEKRGHTLSLHVRPKSKDKTPLGKDPRAAIFDLDDSDALDRALTGKDAIVSFVGTMRSRFSQGDDYATSDVGSADKLARAAKRSGVPRMLLLSSVGAGGMGAYLKMKLECENAVRNAGIAWTFFRPSILVSPEWSADEAHGKRHAPFGSSLVGALGSVPGLSGFSLDYKAIPIELVCEGFLEALDHPETYDGKIVLGRDLWKLRT
;
A
#
# COMPACT_ATOMS: atom_id res chain seq x y z
N MET A 1 -17.55 6.20 -0.22
CA MET A 1 -17.10 5.63 1.08
C MET A 1 -16.26 6.66 1.83
N ASN A 2 -16.24 6.59 3.16
CA ASN A 2 -15.36 7.37 4.02
C ASN A 2 -14.07 6.56 4.31
N LEU A 3 -12.95 6.97 3.75
CA LEU A 3 -11.70 6.25 3.83
C LEU A 3 -10.71 6.90 4.80
N PHE A 4 -9.97 6.07 5.54
CA PHE A 4 -8.76 6.50 6.22
C PHE A 4 -7.54 6.05 5.41
N VAL A 5 -6.69 6.99 4.99
CA VAL A 5 -5.55 6.72 4.13
C VAL A 5 -4.24 6.91 4.91
N ALA A 6 -3.59 5.81 5.24
CA ALA A 6 -2.26 5.80 5.83
C ALA A 6 -1.18 5.75 4.72
N GLY A 7 -0.16 6.60 4.83
CA GLY A 7 0.88 6.73 3.80
C GLY A 7 0.49 7.65 2.63
N ALA A 8 -0.49 8.53 2.81
CA ALA A 8 -0.95 9.50 1.81
C ALA A 8 0.17 10.42 1.27
N THR A 9 1.22 10.68 2.07
CA THR A 9 2.38 11.49 1.67
C THR A 9 3.40 10.75 0.80
N GLY A 10 3.27 9.43 0.69
CA GLY A 10 4.16 8.57 -0.11
C GLY A 10 3.85 8.65 -1.61
N ALA A 11 4.71 8.03 -2.43
CA ALA A 11 4.54 8.02 -3.88
C ALA A 11 3.17 7.48 -4.33
N THR A 12 2.77 6.31 -3.81
CA THR A 12 1.48 5.70 -4.15
C THR A 12 0.31 6.50 -3.59
N GLY A 13 0.42 6.99 -2.34
CA GLY A 13 -0.65 7.77 -1.71
C GLY A 13 -0.96 9.07 -2.45
N ARG A 14 0.06 9.75 -2.96
CA ARG A 14 -0.12 10.98 -3.76
C ARG A 14 -0.87 10.76 -5.07
N VAL A 15 -0.73 9.59 -5.67
CA VAL A 15 -1.47 9.21 -6.88
C VAL A 15 -2.88 8.74 -6.51
N PHE A 16 -3.02 7.96 -5.43
CA PHE A 16 -4.31 7.43 -4.99
C PHE A 16 -5.31 8.51 -4.56
N VAL A 17 -4.86 9.52 -3.81
CA VAL A 17 -5.74 10.55 -3.23
C VAL A 17 -6.63 11.23 -4.29
N PRO A 18 -6.09 11.84 -5.36
CA PRO A 18 -6.93 12.50 -6.36
C PRO A 18 -7.82 11.51 -7.14
N LEU A 19 -7.39 10.27 -7.35
CA LEU A 19 -8.20 9.25 -8.02
C LEU A 19 -9.40 8.83 -7.15
N ALA A 20 -9.18 8.65 -5.84
CA ALA A 20 -10.23 8.30 -4.89
C ALA A 20 -11.28 9.42 -4.77
N GLU A 21 -10.86 10.68 -4.75
CA GLU A 21 -11.79 11.81 -4.76
C GLU A 21 -12.62 11.87 -6.04
N LYS A 22 -11.97 11.66 -7.19
CA LYS A 22 -12.68 11.61 -8.48
C LYS A 22 -13.75 10.51 -8.52
N ARG A 23 -13.55 9.40 -7.78
CA ARG A 23 -14.56 8.34 -7.60
C ARG A 23 -15.58 8.64 -6.51
N GLY A 24 -15.54 9.82 -5.89
CA GLY A 24 -16.53 10.27 -4.90
C GLY A 24 -16.31 9.73 -3.48
N HIS A 25 -15.09 9.26 -3.16
CA HIS A 25 -14.75 8.89 -1.80
C HIS A 25 -14.41 10.12 -0.95
N THR A 26 -14.80 10.10 0.31
CA THR A 26 -14.37 11.09 1.32
C THR A 26 -13.13 10.56 2.04
N LEU A 27 -12.09 11.38 2.18
CA LEU A 27 -10.80 10.95 2.66
C LEU A 27 -10.42 11.63 3.99
N SER A 28 -9.82 10.85 4.89
CA SER A 28 -9.06 11.32 6.04
C SER A 28 -7.61 10.89 5.84
N LEU A 29 -6.68 11.84 5.73
CA LEU A 29 -5.31 11.60 5.29
C LEU A 29 -4.38 11.60 6.50
N HIS A 30 -3.86 10.44 6.87
CA HIS A 30 -2.91 10.36 7.98
C HIS A 30 -1.56 10.98 7.61
N VAL A 31 -1.11 11.91 8.44
CA VAL A 31 0.19 12.58 8.33
C VAL A 31 0.91 12.48 9.67
N ARG A 32 2.12 11.94 9.68
CA ARG A 32 2.94 11.92 10.90
C ARG A 32 3.35 13.33 11.32
N PRO A 33 3.36 13.69 12.61
CA PRO A 33 3.76 15.02 13.09
C PRO A 33 5.11 15.48 12.51
N LYS A 34 6.10 14.57 12.48
CA LYS A 34 7.44 14.85 11.90
C LYS A 34 7.44 15.16 10.40
N SER A 35 6.33 14.91 9.71
CA SER A 35 6.16 15.15 8.28
C SER A 35 5.24 16.32 7.95
N LYS A 36 4.57 16.90 8.95
CA LYS A 36 3.57 17.97 8.77
C LYS A 36 4.09 19.13 7.90
N ASP A 37 5.25 19.65 8.26
CA ASP A 37 5.82 20.82 7.57
C ASP A 37 6.63 20.46 6.31
N LYS A 38 6.77 19.14 6.02
CA LYS A 38 7.54 18.63 4.89
C LYS A 38 6.67 18.23 3.69
N THR A 39 5.36 18.39 3.80
CA THR A 39 4.40 18.01 2.77
C THR A 39 3.26 19.03 2.69
N PRO A 40 2.76 19.35 1.49
CA PRO A 40 1.54 20.15 1.35
C PRO A 40 0.34 19.58 2.11
N LEU A 41 0.27 18.24 2.24
CA LEU A 41 -0.80 17.56 2.98
C LEU A 41 -0.83 17.91 4.48
N GLY A 42 0.24 18.42 5.07
CA GLY A 42 0.23 18.87 6.46
C GLY A 42 -0.65 20.11 6.72
N LYS A 43 -1.04 20.83 5.66
CA LYS A 43 -1.98 21.97 5.70
C LYS A 43 -3.33 21.66 5.09
N ASP A 44 -3.53 20.44 4.63
CA ASP A 44 -4.78 19.98 4.03
C ASP A 44 -5.85 19.84 5.13
N PRO A 45 -7.08 20.35 4.95
CA PRO A 45 -8.14 20.23 5.94
C PRO A 45 -8.55 18.79 6.24
N ARG A 46 -8.22 17.84 5.38
CA ARG A 46 -8.46 16.40 5.57
C ARG A 46 -7.34 15.70 6.35
N ALA A 47 -6.27 16.43 6.69
CA ALA A 47 -5.12 15.84 7.37
C ALA A 47 -5.45 15.47 8.81
N ALA A 48 -5.27 14.20 9.14
CA ALA A 48 -5.27 13.67 10.49
C ALA A 48 -3.82 13.56 10.98
N ILE A 49 -3.39 14.50 11.81
CA ILE A 49 -1.97 14.68 12.18
C ILE A 49 -1.74 14.12 13.59
N PHE A 50 -1.19 12.92 13.68
CA PHE A 50 -0.84 12.25 14.93
C PHE A 50 0.15 11.11 14.65
N ASP A 51 0.81 10.57 15.69
CA ASP A 51 1.58 9.34 15.60
C ASP A 51 0.66 8.13 15.74
N LEU A 52 0.88 7.05 14.98
CA LEU A 52 0.09 5.82 15.10
C LEU A 52 0.24 5.14 16.47
N ASP A 53 1.16 5.60 17.31
CA ASP A 53 1.29 5.21 18.72
C ASP A 53 0.26 5.88 19.63
N ASP A 54 -0.34 6.98 19.21
CA ASP A 54 -1.48 7.61 19.90
C ASP A 54 -2.76 6.83 19.54
N SER A 55 -3.03 5.81 20.37
CA SER A 55 -4.21 4.94 20.14
C SER A 55 -5.52 5.68 20.18
N ASP A 56 -5.65 6.70 21.06
CA ASP A 56 -6.89 7.46 21.19
C ASP A 56 -7.13 8.36 19.98
N ALA A 57 -6.07 9.01 19.46
CA ALA A 57 -6.17 9.78 18.24
C ALA A 57 -6.50 8.89 17.04
N LEU A 58 -5.89 7.70 16.96
CA LEU A 58 -6.16 6.74 15.91
C LEU A 58 -7.61 6.24 15.96
N ASP A 59 -8.11 5.83 17.11
CA ASP A 59 -9.48 5.35 17.27
C ASP A 59 -10.50 6.45 16.93
N ARG A 60 -10.26 7.70 17.36
CA ARG A 60 -11.09 8.86 16.95
C ARG A 60 -11.07 9.08 15.44
N ALA A 61 -9.89 8.98 14.81
CA ALA A 61 -9.76 9.18 13.37
C ALA A 61 -10.42 8.07 12.54
N LEU A 62 -10.58 6.88 13.10
CA LEU A 62 -11.21 5.72 12.46
C LEU A 62 -12.73 5.65 12.68
N THR A 63 -13.27 6.40 13.63
CA THR A 63 -14.70 6.41 13.88
C THR A 63 -15.48 6.80 12.62
N GLY A 64 -16.44 5.94 12.22
CA GLY A 64 -17.30 6.15 11.04
C GLY A 64 -16.58 5.99 9.69
N LYS A 65 -15.42 5.34 9.66
CA LYS A 65 -14.75 4.98 8.41
C LYS A 65 -15.24 3.64 7.87
N ASP A 66 -15.40 3.58 6.56
CA ASP A 66 -15.80 2.36 5.85
C ASP A 66 -14.62 1.43 5.56
N ALA A 67 -13.42 1.99 5.37
CA ALA A 67 -12.21 1.21 5.13
C ALA A 67 -10.94 1.98 5.50
N ILE A 68 -9.87 1.22 5.78
CA ILE A 68 -8.49 1.72 5.83
C ILE A 68 -7.79 1.34 4.52
N VAL A 69 -7.11 2.30 3.92
CA VAL A 69 -6.17 2.08 2.82
C VAL A 69 -4.76 2.40 3.30
N SER A 70 -3.88 1.42 3.28
CA SER A 70 -2.51 1.58 3.77
C SER A 70 -1.47 1.43 2.67
N PHE A 71 -0.76 2.51 2.42
CA PHE A 71 0.45 2.59 1.58
C PHE A 71 1.71 2.76 2.44
N VAL A 72 1.64 2.48 3.74
CA VAL A 72 2.79 2.59 4.63
C VAL A 72 3.85 1.58 4.18
N GLY A 73 5.06 2.09 4.01
CA GLY A 73 6.20 1.28 3.64
C GLY A 73 7.48 2.09 3.73
N THR A 74 8.49 1.52 4.38
CA THR A 74 9.78 2.17 4.61
C THR A 74 10.77 1.78 3.53
N MET A 75 11.44 2.77 2.94
CA MET A 75 12.58 2.53 2.07
C MET A 75 13.86 2.39 2.92
N ARG A 76 14.76 1.48 2.52
CA ARG A 76 16.07 1.28 3.19
C ARG A 76 16.87 2.58 3.39
N SER A 77 16.72 3.55 2.49
CA SER A 77 17.35 4.88 2.61
C SER A 77 16.90 5.67 3.85
N ARG A 78 15.82 5.25 4.51
CA ARG A 78 15.30 5.90 5.73
C ARG A 78 15.77 5.23 7.03
N PHE A 79 16.47 4.10 6.95
CA PHE A 79 17.00 3.42 8.15
C PHE A 79 17.98 4.29 8.93
N SER A 80 18.78 5.09 8.23
CA SER A 80 19.66 6.10 8.85
C SER A 80 18.90 7.21 9.59
N GLN A 81 17.59 7.34 9.40
CA GLN A 81 16.71 8.31 10.03
C GLN A 81 15.87 7.70 11.17
N GLY A 82 16.22 6.47 11.61
CA GLY A 82 15.57 5.77 12.71
C GLY A 82 14.29 5.00 12.32
N ASP A 83 13.93 4.94 11.03
CA ASP A 83 12.88 4.04 10.57
C ASP A 83 13.47 2.63 10.40
N ASP A 84 12.74 1.59 10.79
CA ASP A 84 13.06 0.18 10.55
C ASP A 84 11.82 -0.60 10.11
N TYR A 85 12.00 -1.84 9.66
CA TYR A 85 10.89 -2.66 9.18
C TYR A 85 9.95 -3.09 10.32
N ALA A 86 10.47 -3.40 11.49
CA ALA A 86 9.68 -3.94 12.58
C ALA A 86 8.74 -2.88 13.18
N THR A 87 9.27 -1.70 13.47
CA THR A 87 8.49 -0.63 14.11
C THR A 87 7.69 0.18 13.11
N SER A 88 8.30 0.52 11.97
CA SER A 88 7.67 1.42 10.99
C SER A 88 6.67 0.72 10.07
N ASP A 89 6.96 -0.48 9.60
CA ASP A 89 6.08 -1.20 8.65
C ASP A 89 5.14 -2.17 9.38
N VAL A 90 5.70 -3.17 10.08
CA VAL A 90 4.91 -4.19 10.78
C VAL A 90 4.11 -3.58 11.92
N GLY A 91 4.76 -2.75 12.75
CA GLY A 91 4.10 -2.03 13.84
C GLY A 91 2.95 -1.14 13.36
N SER A 92 3.12 -0.44 12.23
CA SER A 92 2.04 0.37 11.66
C SER A 92 0.88 -0.48 11.16
N ALA A 93 1.15 -1.60 10.49
CA ALA A 93 0.11 -2.50 10.02
C ALA A 93 -0.70 -3.10 11.18
N ASP A 94 -0.02 -3.53 12.25
CA ASP A 94 -0.66 -4.08 13.46
C ASP A 94 -1.54 -3.03 14.17
N LYS A 95 -1.00 -1.81 14.40
CA LYS A 95 -1.74 -0.72 15.04
C LYS A 95 -3.00 -0.35 14.27
N LEU A 96 -2.89 -0.16 12.95
CA LEU A 96 -4.02 0.16 12.08
C LEU A 96 -5.08 -0.94 12.11
N ALA A 97 -4.67 -2.20 11.99
CA ALA A 97 -5.61 -3.33 11.95
C ALA A 97 -6.33 -3.55 13.29
N ARG A 98 -5.61 -3.45 14.43
CA ARG A 98 -6.21 -3.53 15.77
C ARG A 98 -7.15 -2.37 16.04
N ALA A 99 -6.77 -1.15 15.65
CA ALA A 99 -7.62 0.02 15.80
C ALA A 99 -8.87 -0.08 14.91
N ALA A 100 -8.75 -0.59 13.67
CA ALA A 100 -9.89 -0.89 12.82
C ALA A 100 -10.89 -1.79 13.53
N LYS A 101 -10.41 -2.89 14.16
CA LYS A 101 -11.26 -3.80 14.93
C LYS A 101 -11.97 -3.11 16.10
N ARG A 102 -11.24 -2.29 16.88
CA ARG A 102 -11.82 -1.55 18.02
C ARG A 102 -12.86 -0.52 17.59
N SER A 103 -12.56 0.22 16.52
CA SER A 103 -13.42 1.30 16.01
C SER A 103 -14.53 0.83 15.08
N GLY A 104 -14.65 -0.49 14.84
CA GLY A 104 -15.69 -1.07 13.98
C GLY A 104 -15.47 -0.83 12.48
N VAL A 105 -14.26 -0.48 12.04
CA VAL A 105 -13.94 -0.37 10.61
C VAL A 105 -13.88 -1.77 10.01
N PRO A 106 -14.72 -2.10 9.01
CA PRO A 106 -14.92 -3.49 8.60
C PRO A 106 -13.76 -4.08 7.82
N ARG A 107 -12.92 -3.25 7.17
CA ARG A 107 -11.89 -3.74 6.26
C ARG A 107 -10.64 -2.88 6.18
N MET A 108 -9.54 -3.52 5.74
CA MET A 108 -8.27 -2.85 5.44
C MET A 108 -7.67 -3.36 4.14
N LEU A 109 -7.29 -2.43 3.26
CA LEU A 109 -6.55 -2.70 2.04
C LEU A 109 -5.08 -2.33 2.26
N LEU A 110 -4.16 -3.23 1.94
CA LEU A 110 -2.73 -3.07 2.24
C LEU A 110 -1.88 -3.22 0.97
N LEU A 111 -0.98 -2.26 0.76
CA LEU A 111 0.07 -2.37 -0.26
C LEU A 111 1.20 -3.25 0.26
N SER A 112 1.26 -4.47 -0.24
CA SER A 112 2.30 -5.46 0.01
C SER A 112 3.30 -5.51 -1.14
N SER A 113 3.85 -6.67 -1.44
CA SER A 113 4.81 -6.86 -2.54
C SER A 113 4.72 -8.27 -3.11
N VAL A 114 4.92 -8.42 -4.41
CA VAL A 114 5.11 -9.73 -5.02
C VAL A 114 6.24 -10.46 -4.30
N GLY A 115 6.05 -11.76 -4.06
CA GLY A 115 7.01 -12.60 -3.33
C GLY A 115 7.02 -12.40 -1.81
N ALA A 116 6.03 -11.71 -1.20
CA ALA A 116 5.90 -11.59 0.25
C ALA A 116 5.98 -12.98 0.92
N GLY A 117 6.86 -13.12 1.92
CA GLY A 117 7.22 -14.39 2.57
C GLY A 117 8.42 -15.10 1.96
N GLY A 118 8.95 -14.62 0.84
CA GLY A 118 10.16 -15.16 0.23
C GLY A 118 11.44 -14.80 0.98
N MET A 119 12.57 -15.05 0.34
CA MET A 119 13.90 -14.80 0.93
C MET A 119 14.19 -13.30 1.06
N GLY A 120 14.82 -12.92 2.16
CA GLY A 120 15.25 -11.55 2.46
C GLY A 120 14.32 -10.81 3.42
N ALA A 121 14.91 -9.88 4.19
CA ALA A 121 14.22 -9.17 5.26
C ALA A 121 12.97 -8.39 4.78
N TYR A 122 13.06 -7.77 3.60
CA TYR A 122 11.94 -7.03 3.03
C TYR A 122 10.70 -7.90 2.75
N LEU A 123 10.88 -9.06 2.11
CA LEU A 123 9.76 -9.94 1.77
C LEU A 123 9.17 -10.64 3.00
N LYS A 124 10.01 -10.95 3.99
CA LYS A 124 9.57 -11.46 5.30
C LYS A 124 8.73 -10.40 6.02
N MET A 125 9.22 -9.16 6.10
CA MET A 125 8.49 -8.03 6.68
C MET A 125 7.12 -7.83 6.00
N LYS A 126 7.05 -7.91 4.66
CA LYS A 126 5.76 -7.76 3.95
C LYS A 126 4.77 -8.84 4.36
N LEU A 127 5.21 -10.08 4.50
CA LEU A 127 4.34 -11.15 5.02
C LEU A 127 3.92 -10.90 6.48
N GLU A 128 4.81 -10.39 7.32
CA GLU A 128 4.49 -10.04 8.72
C GLU A 128 3.42 -8.94 8.78
N CYS A 129 3.50 -7.90 7.92
CA CYS A 129 2.45 -6.90 7.80
C CYS A 129 1.09 -7.51 7.42
N GLU A 130 1.07 -8.43 6.43
CA GLU A 130 -0.16 -9.13 6.04
C GLU A 130 -0.71 -9.99 7.18
N ASN A 131 0.15 -10.70 7.91
CA ASN A 131 -0.25 -11.53 9.03
C ASN A 131 -0.83 -10.69 10.18
N ALA A 132 -0.25 -9.52 10.47
CA ALA A 132 -0.79 -8.59 11.46
C ALA A 132 -2.24 -8.18 11.10
N VAL A 133 -2.51 -7.88 9.83
CA VAL A 133 -3.86 -7.53 9.38
C VAL A 133 -4.81 -8.73 9.43
N ARG A 134 -4.39 -9.93 8.99
CA ARG A 134 -5.20 -11.16 9.08
C ARG A 134 -5.61 -11.48 10.52
N ASN A 135 -4.65 -11.35 11.44
CA ASN A 135 -4.86 -11.70 12.86
C ASN A 135 -5.81 -10.74 13.58
N ALA A 136 -6.06 -9.55 13.04
CA ALA A 136 -7.01 -8.60 13.61
C ALA A 136 -8.49 -9.03 13.43
N GLY A 137 -8.78 -9.96 12.50
CA GLY A 137 -10.12 -10.50 12.29
C GLY A 137 -11.09 -9.47 11.66
N ILE A 138 -10.59 -8.63 10.79
CA ILE A 138 -11.35 -7.75 9.89
C ILE A 138 -11.20 -8.26 8.45
N ALA A 139 -12.07 -7.84 7.53
CA ALA A 139 -11.88 -8.13 6.12
C ALA A 139 -10.60 -7.44 5.59
N TRP A 140 -9.93 -8.09 4.65
CA TRP A 140 -8.67 -7.57 4.12
C TRP A 140 -8.51 -7.85 2.64
N THR A 141 -7.76 -6.98 1.94
CA THR A 141 -7.26 -7.20 0.58
C THR A 141 -5.79 -6.82 0.52
N PHE A 142 -4.93 -7.70 0.04
CA PHE A 142 -3.50 -7.44 -0.09
C PHE A 142 -3.11 -7.30 -1.55
N PHE A 143 -2.53 -6.17 -1.88
CA PHE A 143 -2.00 -5.92 -3.21
C PHE A 143 -0.51 -6.23 -3.24
N ARG A 144 -0.13 -7.18 -4.06
CA ARG A 144 1.26 -7.63 -4.24
C ARG A 144 1.79 -7.26 -5.63
N PRO A 145 1.94 -5.96 -5.94
CA PRO A 145 2.57 -5.54 -7.18
C PRO A 145 4.07 -5.86 -7.16
N SER A 146 4.67 -5.80 -8.34
CA SER A 146 6.12 -5.77 -8.53
C SER A 146 6.68 -4.35 -8.35
N ILE A 147 7.71 -4.01 -9.12
CA ILE A 147 8.30 -2.67 -9.12
C ILE A 147 7.28 -1.66 -9.64
N LEU A 148 7.00 -0.65 -8.82
CA LEU A 148 6.13 0.46 -9.21
C LEU A 148 6.92 1.45 -10.07
N VAL A 149 6.27 1.94 -11.13
CA VAL A 149 6.80 2.98 -12.01
C VAL A 149 5.78 4.10 -12.17
N SER A 150 6.25 5.35 -12.29
CA SER A 150 5.42 6.51 -12.60
C SER A 150 6.03 7.29 -13.76
N PRO A 151 5.23 7.78 -14.72
CA PRO A 151 5.72 8.64 -15.79
C PRO A 151 6.34 9.96 -15.29
N GLU A 152 5.90 10.43 -14.11
CA GLU A 152 6.39 11.68 -13.51
C GLU A 152 7.75 11.51 -12.82
N TRP A 153 8.22 10.27 -12.64
CA TRP A 153 9.53 10.05 -12.03
C TRP A 153 10.61 10.27 -13.07
N SER A 154 11.57 11.14 -12.76
CA SER A 154 12.80 11.25 -13.56
C SER A 154 13.48 9.87 -13.64
N ALA A 155 14.26 9.64 -14.69
CA ALA A 155 15.03 8.42 -14.82
C ALA A 155 15.88 8.13 -13.56
N ASP A 156 16.36 9.17 -12.88
CA ASP A 156 17.13 9.07 -11.62
C ASP A 156 16.25 8.69 -10.43
N GLU A 157 15.01 9.13 -10.37
CA GLU A 157 14.04 8.74 -9.32
C GLU A 157 13.48 7.34 -9.56
N ALA A 158 13.20 6.98 -10.81
CA ALA A 158 12.82 5.62 -11.22
C ALA A 158 13.96 4.63 -11.00
N HIS A 159 15.19 5.08 -11.19
CA HIS A 159 16.42 4.31 -10.99
C HIS A 159 17.06 4.54 -9.63
N GLY A 160 16.50 5.35 -8.74
CA GLY A 160 17.07 5.68 -7.43
C GLY A 160 17.67 4.49 -6.73
N LYS A 161 18.85 4.03 -7.18
CA LYS A 161 19.64 2.88 -6.71
C LYS A 161 18.84 1.60 -6.39
N ARG A 162 17.66 1.46 -6.96
CA ARG A 162 16.98 0.18 -7.00
C ARG A 162 17.62 -0.60 -8.14
N HIS A 163 18.63 -1.36 -7.83
CA HIS A 163 18.99 -2.51 -8.67
C HIS A 163 17.67 -3.27 -8.88
N ALA A 164 17.20 -3.33 -10.12
CA ALA A 164 16.17 -4.29 -10.48
C ALA A 164 16.60 -5.62 -9.85
N PRO A 165 15.74 -6.33 -9.09
CA PRO A 165 16.15 -7.58 -8.48
C PRO A 165 16.73 -8.43 -9.59
N PHE A 166 17.93 -8.95 -9.33
CA PHE A 166 18.70 -9.81 -10.24
C PHE A 166 17.74 -10.85 -10.82
N GLY A 167 17.38 -10.73 -12.07
CA GLY A 167 16.37 -11.61 -12.70
C GLY A 167 15.25 -10.93 -13.49
N SER A 168 15.06 -9.60 -13.41
CA SER A 168 13.98 -8.94 -14.15
C SER A 168 14.10 -9.13 -15.68
N SER A 169 15.31 -9.20 -16.22
CA SER A 169 15.54 -9.55 -17.64
C SER A 169 15.26 -11.02 -17.93
N LEU A 170 15.54 -11.93 -17.00
CA LEU A 170 15.29 -13.37 -17.14
C LEU A 170 13.79 -13.67 -17.07
N VAL A 171 13.06 -12.98 -16.20
CA VAL A 171 11.61 -13.10 -16.05
C VAL A 171 10.88 -12.60 -17.30
N GLY A 172 11.39 -11.57 -17.98
CA GLY A 172 10.85 -11.10 -19.26
C GLY A 172 10.97 -12.17 -20.36
N ALA A 173 12.08 -12.91 -20.39
CA ALA A 173 12.27 -14.00 -21.34
C ALA A 173 11.38 -15.23 -21.07
N LEU A 174 11.05 -15.51 -19.81
CA LEU A 174 10.16 -16.62 -19.44
C LEU A 174 8.69 -16.37 -19.83
N GLY A 175 8.30 -15.13 -20.08
CA GLY A 175 6.95 -14.77 -20.52
C GLY A 175 6.60 -15.31 -21.92
N SER A 176 7.58 -15.71 -22.71
CA SER A 176 7.39 -16.32 -24.04
C SER A 176 7.09 -17.83 -23.97
N VAL A 177 7.17 -18.45 -22.79
CA VAL A 177 6.90 -19.88 -22.61
C VAL A 177 5.40 -20.09 -22.35
N PRO A 178 4.70 -20.92 -23.16
CA PRO A 178 3.30 -21.25 -22.91
C PRO A 178 3.09 -21.77 -21.48
N GLY A 179 2.13 -21.17 -20.75
CA GLY A 179 1.82 -21.50 -19.36
C GLY A 179 2.56 -20.66 -18.30
N LEU A 180 3.59 -19.87 -18.64
CA LEU A 180 4.32 -18.99 -17.72
C LEU A 180 3.96 -17.50 -17.89
N SER A 181 3.05 -17.16 -18.79
CA SER A 181 2.64 -15.79 -19.07
C SER A 181 2.10 -15.05 -17.84
N GLY A 182 1.33 -15.74 -16.98
CA GLY A 182 0.84 -15.17 -15.73
C GLY A 182 1.95 -14.85 -14.73
N PHE A 183 2.97 -15.71 -14.63
CA PHE A 183 4.14 -15.48 -13.77
C PHE A 183 4.94 -14.24 -14.23
N SER A 184 5.12 -14.07 -15.53
CA SER A 184 5.83 -12.91 -16.07
C SER A 184 5.09 -11.59 -15.79
N LEU A 185 3.75 -11.58 -15.81
CA LEU A 185 2.93 -10.41 -15.50
C LEU A 185 3.02 -10.02 -14.01
N ASP A 186 3.18 -10.97 -13.09
CA ASP A 186 3.33 -10.67 -11.67
C ASP A 186 4.63 -9.93 -11.35
N TYR A 187 5.68 -10.15 -12.15
CA TYR A 187 6.99 -9.53 -11.95
C TYR A 187 7.27 -8.37 -12.92
N LYS A 188 6.38 -8.10 -13.87
CA LYS A 188 6.47 -6.96 -14.77
C LYS A 188 6.31 -5.66 -13.97
N ALA A 189 7.18 -4.67 -14.23
CA ALA A 189 7.05 -3.35 -13.65
C ALA A 189 5.67 -2.77 -13.97
N ILE A 190 5.00 -2.23 -12.96
CA ILE A 190 3.59 -1.83 -13.03
C ILE A 190 3.41 -0.34 -12.76
N PRO A 191 2.60 0.39 -13.58
CA PRO A 191 2.26 1.77 -13.31
C PRO A 191 1.57 1.93 -11.95
N ILE A 192 1.99 2.95 -11.21
CA ILE A 192 1.42 3.26 -9.89
C ILE A 192 -0.09 3.54 -9.99
N GLU A 193 -0.51 4.20 -11.07
CA GLU A 193 -1.91 4.51 -11.36
C GLU A 193 -2.74 3.24 -11.45
N LEU A 194 -2.23 2.21 -12.12
CA LEU A 194 -2.92 0.93 -12.26
C LEU A 194 -3.07 0.21 -10.92
N VAL A 195 -2.08 0.32 -10.05
CA VAL A 195 -2.20 -0.19 -8.68
C VAL A 195 -3.28 0.57 -7.91
N CYS A 196 -3.30 1.91 -8.01
CA CYS A 196 -4.31 2.74 -7.37
C CYS A 196 -5.73 2.43 -7.88
N GLU A 197 -5.89 2.21 -9.20
CA GLU A 197 -7.16 1.76 -9.77
C GLU A 197 -7.59 0.40 -9.20
N GLY A 198 -6.66 -0.53 -9.01
CA GLY A 198 -6.94 -1.82 -8.35
C GLY A 198 -7.46 -1.65 -6.91
N PHE A 199 -6.88 -0.73 -6.14
CA PHE A 199 -7.39 -0.39 -4.81
C PHE A 199 -8.81 0.17 -4.85
N LEU A 200 -9.09 1.05 -5.80
CA LEU A 200 -10.42 1.64 -5.97
C LEU A 200 -11.45 0.60 -6.40
N GLU A 201 -11.08 -0.28 -7.31
CA GLU A 201 -11.92 -1.41 -7.72
C GLU A 201 -12.27 -2.32 -6.55
N ALA A 202 -11.30 -2.62 -5.68
CA ALA A 202 -11.54 -3.43 -4.49
C ALA A 202 -12.39 -2.72 -3.41
N LEU A 203 -12.38 -1.39 -3.37
CA LEU A 203 -13.27 -0.62 -2.52
C LEU A 203 -14.71 -0.66 -3.05
N ASP A 204 -14.88 -0.56 -4.37
CA ASP A 204 -16.19 -0.55 -5.01
C ASP A 204 -16.83 -1.96 -5.03
N HIS A 205 -16.02 -3.03 -5.07
CA HIS A 205 -16.45 -4.42 -5.17
C HIS A 205 -15.91 -5.32 -4.04
N PRO A 206 -16.25 -4.99 -2.78
CA PRO A 206 -15.73 -5.73 -1.62
C PRO A 206 -16.04 -7.22 -1.63
N GLU A 207 -17.19 -7.60 -2.14
CA GLU A 207 -17.63 -9.00 -2.29
C GLU A 207 -16.70 -9.84 -3.18
N THR A 208 -16.01 -9.17 -4.11
CA THR A 208 -15.05 -9.81 -5.01
C THR A 208 -13.67 -9.91 -4.40
N TYR A 209 -13.27 -8.88 -3.60
CA TYR A 209 -11.87 -8.68 -3.21
C TYR A 209 -11.55 -8.99 -1.74
N ASP A 210 -12.55 -9.05 -0.85
CA ASP A 210 -12.30 -9.39 0.55
C ASP A 210 -11.72 -10.79 0.70
N GLY A 211 -10.66 -10.90 1.49
CA GLY A 211 -9.89 -12.12 1.68
C GLY A 211 -8.99 -12.50 0.50
N LYS A 212 -8.76 -11.60 -0.45
CA LYS A 212 -7.96 -11.87 -1.66
C LYS A 212 -6.57 -11.24 -1.61
N ILE A 213 -5.65 -11.91 -2.30
CA ILE A 213 -4.35 -11.37 -2.68
C ILE A 213 -4.43 -11.02 -4.17
N VAL A 214 -4.25 -9.75 -4.49
CA VAL A 214 -4.26 -9.21 -5.85
C VAL A 214 -2.83 -9.13 -6.35
N LEU A 215 -2.52 -9.87 -7.39
CA LEU A 215 -1.19 -9.93 -8.00
C LEU A 215 -1.08 -8.98 -9.20
N GLY A 216 0.13 -8.78 -9.70
CA GLY A 216 0.36 -7.97 -10.90
C GLY A 216 -0.49 -8.39 -12.08
N ARG A 217 -0.64 -9.72 -12.32
CA ARG A 217 -1.48 -10.27 -13.40
C ARG A 217 -2.95 -9.86 -13.30
N ASP A 218 -3.47 -9.69 -12.09
CA ASP A 218 -4.86 -9.31 -11.87
C ASP A 218 -5.06 -7.81 -12.14
N LEU A 219 -4.09 -7.00 -11.72
CA LEU A 219 -4.07 -5.56 -11.99
C LEU A 219 -3.96 -5.26 -13.48
N TRP A 220 -3.13 -6.02 -14.23
CA TRP A 220 -3.02 -5.84 -15.67
C TRP A 220 -4.31 -6.11 -16.44
N LYS A 221 -5.23 -6.94 -15.92
CA LYS A 221 -6.55 -7.18 -16.51
C LYS A 221 -7.48 -5.97 -16.43
N LEU A 222 -7.26 -5.02 -15.52
CA LEU A 222 -8.08 -3.80 -15.42
C LEU A 222 -7.87 -2.84 -16.61
N ARG A 223 -6.86 -3.09 -17.44
CA ARG A 223 -6.58 -2.31 -18.66
C ARG A 223 -7.19 -2.90 -19.93
N THR A 224 -7.76 -4.10 -19.87
CA THR A 224 -8.40 -4.78 -21.00
C THR A 224 -9.89 -4.60 -20.96
#